data_5db936deb4046e1103e3a971ac6e3f35
#
_entry.id   5db936deb4046e1103e3a971ac6e3f35
#
_cell.length_a   1.000
_cell.length_b   1.000
_cell.length_c   1.000
_cell.angle_alpha   90.00
_cell.angle_beta   90.00
_cell.angle_gamma   90.00
#
_symmetry.space_group_name_H-M   'P 1'
#
loop_
_entity.id
_entity.type
_entity.pdbx_description
1 polymer ?
#
loop_
_entity_poly.entity_id
_entity_poly.type
_entity_poly.pdbx_seq_one_letter_code
_entity_poly.pdbx_strand_id
1 'polypeptide(L)'
;IPKIQNKTLTMGVCGLGYVGLPLAVDKAKHGFRTIGFDIQQEKVDMVNAGKNYIGDVVDADLQELVSTGMLKATTDFSEVCKVDFVAICVPTPLDKHQQPDISYVRDSTIAISKHLKPGTMVVLESTTYPGTTEELIRPILEEGSGLKCGEDFYLGFSPERVDPGNLIYKTSNTPKVVGAIGADATEVISMVYRSILDGDVTTVSSPAVAEMEKILENTYRNVNIGLINELAILCNKMHIDIWEVIDAAKTKPYGFQAFYPGPGLGGHCIPLDPYYLSWKAREYGFHTSMIEASMMVNDRMPEYTVERAGKILNRHKKALNGSKVLVLGVAYKQDIDDYRESPAIRVIEEFHKTGAETEYYDPFVPKYRHEGQWFQGLEALTPEVVKAHDLVIVTTAHTKVDYEMVCQCGVPVFDCKNVCKHVKHRENIEVL
;
A
#
# COMPACT_ATOMS: atom_id res chain seq x y z
N ILE A 1 33.20 4.39 -0.53
CA ILE A 1 33.21 3.33 0.49
C ILE A 1 33.58 3.87 1.88
N PRO A 2 34.71 4.61 2.11
CA PRO A 2 35.08 5.06 3.47
C PRO A 2 33.99 5.88 4.17
N LYS A 3 33.27 6.74 3.44
CA LYS A 3 32.17 7.53 4.02
C LYS A 3 31.00 6.66 4.53
N ILE A 4 30.75 5.50 3.90
CA ILE A 4 29.71 4.55 4.36
C ILE A 4 30.16 3.91 5.66
N GLN A 5 31.38 3.38 5.69
CA GLN A 5 31.97 2.70 6.86
C GLN A 5 32.08 3.62 8.09
N ASN A 6 32.50 4.86 7.88
CA ASN A 6 32.65 5.86 8.94
C ASN A 6 31.37 6.63 9.26
N LYS A 7 30.24 6.31 8.59
CA LYS A 7 28.95 7.00 8.73
C LYS A 7 29.00 8.52 8.51
N THR A 8 29.88 8.96 7.61
CA THR A 8 30.05 10.38 7.27
C THR A 8 29.33 10.79 5.98
N LEU A 9 28.60 9.85 5.35
CA LEU A 9 27.65 10.18 4.28
C LEU A 9 26.54 11.07 4.82
N THR A 10 26.15 12.06 4.04
CA THR A 10 24.89 12.77 4.25
C THR A 10 23.83 12.15 3.34
N MET A 11 22.75 11.68 3.95
CA MET A 11 21.62 11.05 3.24
C MET A 11 20.57 12.10 2.88
N GLY A 12 19.95 11.94 1.73
CA GLY A 12 18.77 12.67 1.28
C GLY A 12 17.57 11.74 1.12
N VAL A 13 16.39 12.18 1.49
CA VAL A 13 15.12 11.48 1.20
C VAL A 13 14.15 12.49 0.61
N CYS A 14 13.75 12.28 -0.63
CA CYS A 14 12.81 13.12 -1.35
C CYS A 14 11.40 12.52 -1.29
N GLY A 15 10.46 13.27 -0.72
CA GLY A 15 9.11 12.80 -0.39
C GLY A 15 9.05 12.27 1.05
N LEU A 16 8.43 13.02 1.96
CA LEU A 16 8.28 12.66 3.37
C LEU A 16 6.89 12.07 3.67
N GLY A 17 6.41 11.19 2.78
CA GLY A 17 5.20 10.40 2.96
C GLY A 17 5.41 9.14 3.80
N TYR A 18 4.46 8.20 3.67
CA TYR A 18 4.43 6.93 4.43
C TYR A 18 5.66 6.03 4.23
N VAL A 19 6.39 6.20 3.12
CA VAL A 19 7.65 5.49 2.86
C VAL A 19 8.84 6.35 3.27
N GLY A 20 8.87 7.61 2.83
CA GLY A 20 10.06 8.43 2.96
C GLY A 20 10.35 8.91 4.37
N LEU A 21 9.35 9.27 5.18
CA LEU A 21 9.61 9.70 6.56
C LEU A 21 10.15 8.56 7.43
N PRO A 22 9.55 7.36 7.47
CA PRO A 22 10.15 6.22 8.16
C PRO A 22 11.58 5.91 7.70
N LEU A 23 11.83 5.94 6.38
CA LEU A 23 13.16 5.72 5.82
C LEU A 23 14.17 6.79 6.26
N ALA A 24 13.77 8.07 6.31
CA ALA A 24 14.63 9.16 6.77
C ALA A 24 14.98 9.00 8.25
N VAL A 25 14.01 8.63 9.09
CA VAL A 25 14.20 8.33 10.50
C VAL A 25 15.14 7.14 10.69
N ASP A 26 14.96 6.05 9.95
CA ASP A 26 15.82 4.87 10.02
C ASP A 26 17.27 5.19 9.65
N LYS A 27 17.49 5.92 8.55
CA LYS A 27 18.84 6.37 8.17
C LYS A 27 19.50 7.20 9.28
N ALA A 28 18.75 8.12 9.87
CA ALA A 28 19.27 8.97 10.96
C ALA A 28 19.55 8.17 12.25
N LYS A 29 18.70 7.21 12.60
CA LYS A 29 18.91 6.28 13.74
C LYS A 29 20.18 5.45 13.60
N HIS A 30 20.54 5.08 12.38
CA HIS A 30 21.78 4.36 12.09
C HIS A 30 23.02 5.26 12.05
N GLY A 31 22.89 6.54 12.41
CA GLY A 31 23.99 7.47 12.59
C GLY A 31 24.39 8.25 11.34
N PHE A 32 23.55 8.25 10.29
CA PHE A 32 23.76 9.08 9.12
C PHE A 32 23.01 10.40 9.24
N ARG A 33 23.69 11.52 9.03
CA ARG A 33 23.00 12.82 8.92
C ARG A 33 22.05 12.76 7.73
N THR A 34 20.78 13.06 7.96
CA THR A 34 19.72 12.92 6.96
C THR A 34 18.98 14.23 6.72
N ILE A 35 18.75 14.56 5.45
CA ILE A 35 17.96 15.72 5.01
C ILE A 35 16.73 15.18 4.26
N GLY A 36 15.54 15.47 4.80
CA GLY A 36 14.28 15.20 4.12
C GLY A 36 13.89 16.37 3.22
N PHE A 37 13.48 16.06 2.00
CA PHE A 37 12.98 17.04 1.02
C PHE A 37 11.50 16.78 0.76
N ASP A 38 10.65 17.78 0.94
CA ASP A 38 9.23 17.71 0.59
C ASP A 38 8.75 19.07 0.08
N ILE A 39 7.85 19.08 -0.87
CA ILE A 39 7.26 20.32 -1.42
C ILE A 39 6.21 20.94 -0.48
N GLN A 40 5.70 20.17 0.48
CA GLN A 40 4.66 20.61 1.43
C GLN A 40 5.32 21.21 2.67
N GLN A 41 5.26 22.55 2.79
CA GLN A 41 5.83 23.28 3.91
C GLN A 41 5.29 22.77 5.26
N GLU A 42 4.01 22.43 5.35
CA GLU A 42 3.39 21.93 6.57
C GLU A 42 4.08 20.66 7.08
N LYS A 43 4.38 19.69 6.19
CA LYS A 43 5.12 18.48 6.56
C LYS A 43 6.52 18.77 7.03
N VAL A 44 7.22 19.67 6.33
CA VAL A 44 8.57 20.12 6.70
C VAL A 44 8.57 20.74 8.08
N ASP A 45 7.60 21.61 8.37
CA ASP A 45 7.46 22.26 9.68
C ASP A 45 7.14 21.25 10.79
N MET A 46 6.28 20.27 10.52
CA MET A 46 5.97 19.20 11.48
C MET A 46 7.21 18.37 11.80
N VAL A 47 7.95 17.90 10.79
CA VAL A 47 9.17 17.13 11.01
C VAL A 47 10.19 17.93 11.81
N ASN A 48 10.46 19.19 11.45
CA ASN A 48 11.41 20.04 12.14
C ASN A 48 10.97 20.41 13.57
N ALA A 49 9.67 20.35 13.87
CA ALA A 49 9.13 20.50 15.21
C ALA A 49 9.11 19.17 16.00
N GLY A 50 9.60 18.07 15.44
CA GLY A 50 9.56 16.74 16.05
C GLY A 50 8.12 16.19 16.20
N LYS A 51 7.20 16.65 15.36
CA LYS A 51 5.80 16.22 15.34
C LYS A 51 5.57 15.19 14.25
N ASN A 52 5.13 14.03 14.65
CA ASN A 52 4.82 12.95 13.72
C ASN A 52 3.41 13.10 13.12
N TYR A 53 3.23 12.58 11.90
CA TYR A 53 1.96 12.45 11.18
C TYR A 53 1.80 11.08 10.52
N ILE A 54 2.67 10.11 10.84
CA ILE A 54 2.69 8.76 10.27
C ILE A 54 2.80 7.74 11.40
N GLY A 55 1.82 6.82 11.51
CA GLY A 55 1.73 5.86 12.59
C GLY A 55 2.96 4.94 12.79
N ASP A 56 3.73 4.70 11.73
CA ASP A 56 4.93 3.83 11.77
C ASP A 56 6.18 4.54 12.34
N VAL A 57 6.12 5.85 12.60
CA VAL A 57 7.22 6.62 13.20
C VAL A 57 6.93 6.90 14.67
N VAL A 58 7.92 6.65 15.53
CA VAL A 58 7.82 6.92 16.97
C VAL A 58 8.16 8.38 17.26
N ASP A 59 7.27 9.11 17.93
CA ASP A 59 7.44 10.53 18.25
C ASP A 59 8.75 10.84 18.97
N ALA A 60 9.09 10.03 19.96
CA ALA A 60 10.32 10.23 20.75
C ALA A 60 11.59 10.12 19.87
N ASP A 61 11.62 9.16 18.94
CA ASP A 61 12.74 8.99 18.02
C ASP A 61 12.87 10.22 17.09
N LEU A 62 11.75 10.69 16.53
CA LEU A 62 11.74 11.86 15.66
C LEU A 62 12.23 13.11 16.41
N GLN A 63 11.77 13.35 17.65
CA GLN A 63 12.17 14.47 18.49
C GLN A 63 13.66 14.44 18.80
N GLU A 64 14.20 13.27 19.17
CA GLU A 64 15.62 13.09 19.44
C GLU A 64 16.48 13.41 18.22
N LEU A 65 16.13 12.82 17.06
CA LEU A 65 16.90 12.99 15.83
C LEU A 65 16.90 14.43 15.31
N VAL A 66 15.80 15.15 15.46
CA VAL A 66 15.71 16.56 15.09
C VAL A 66 16.49 17.42 16.09
N SER A 67 16.35 17.20 17.40
CA SER A 67 17.05 17.97 18.44
C SER A 67 18.56 17.83 18.37
N THR A 68 19.06 16.66 17.99
CA THR A 68 20.48 16.37 17.80
C THR A 68 21.02 16.82 16.43
N GLY A 69 20.18 17.29 15.54
CA GLY A 69 20.55 17.69 14.18
C GLY A 69 20.91 16.54 13.25
N MET A 70 20.53 15.31 13.62
CA MET A 70 20.71 14.12 12.78
C MET A 70 19.69 14.07 11.65
N LEU A 71 18.49 14.61 11.87
CA LEU A 71 17.42 14.72 10.87
C LEU A 71 16.96 16.17 10.80
N LYS A 72 16.84 16.69 9.58
CA LYS A 72 16.13 17.93 9.27
C LYS A 72 15.29 17.77 8.00
N ALA A 73 14.27 18.59 7.83
CA ALA A 73 13.49 18.66 6.61
C ALA A 73 13.57 20.06 5.97
N THR A 74 13.42 20.12 4.65
CA THR A 74 13.44 21.38 3.90
C THR A 74 12.60 21.30 2.62
N THR A 75 12.07 22.44 2.18
CA THR A 75 11.50 22.60 0.84
C THR A 75 12.53 23.11 -0.16
N ASP A 76 13.73 23.49 0.30
CA ASP A 76 14.81 24.00 -0.54
C ASP A 76 15.65 22.87 -1.14
N PHE A 77 15.39 22.52 -2.39
CA PHE A 77 16.13 21.51 -3.13
C PHE A 77 17.58 21.91 -3.47
N SER A 78 17.97 23.18 -3.27
CA SER A 78 19.38 23.57 -3.42
C SER A 78 20.30 22.82 -2.44
N GLU A 79 19.76 22.36 -1.31
CA GLU A 79 20.49 21.56 -0.34
C GLU A 79 20.85 20.14 -0.84
N VAL A 80 20.36 19.71 -1.99
CA VAL A 80 20.77 18.43 -2.63
C VAL A 80 22.28 18.41 -2.86
N CYS A 81 22.93 19.55 -3.11
CA CYS A 81 24.39 19.63 -3.24
C CYS A 81 25.15 19.17 -1.96
N LYS A 82 24.48 19.11 -0.81
CA LYS A 82 25.09 18.69 0.48
C LYS A 82 25.00 17.19 0.73
N VAL A 83 24.16 16.46 -0.01
CA VAL A 83 23.95 15.02 0.20
C VAL A 83 24.83 14.18 -0.71
N ASP A 84 25.17 12.98 -0.26
CA ASP A 84 25.96 12.00 -1.00
C ASP A 84 25.09 10.86 -1.54
N PHE A 85 23.89 10.70 -0.99
CA PHE A 85 22.88 9.72 -1.36
C PHE A 85 21.50 10.38 -1.35
N VAL A 86 20.66 10.12 -2.35
CA VAL A 86 19.29 10.61 -2.43
C VAL A 86 18.35 9.45 -2.75
N ALA A 87 17.40 9.16 -1.86
CA ALA A 87 16.28 8.27 -2.15
C ALA A 87 15.07 9.08 -2.62
N ILE A 88 14.44 8.68 -3.72
CA ILE A 88 13.21 9.27 -4.24
C ILE A 88 12.03 8.39 -3.81
N CYS A 89 11.20 8.90 -2.89
CA CYS A 89 10.09 8.21 -2.23
C CYS A 89 8.77 8.96 -2.40
N VAL A 90 8.53 9.49 -3.59
CA VAL A 90 7.33 10.27 -3.91
C VAL A 90 6.17 9.38 -4.35
N PRO A 91 4.91 9.86 -4.24
CA PRO A 91 3.75 9.10 -4.71
C PRO A 91 3.79 8.80 -6.21
N THR A 92 3.22 7.66 -6.58
CA THR A 92 3.04 7.23 -7.97
C THR A 92 1.60 6.73 -8.16
N PRO A 93 0.59 7.63 -8.17
CA PRO A 93 -0.80 7.23 -8.33
C PRO A 93 -1.11 6.83 -9.77
N LEU A 94 -2.31 6.30 -10.00
CA LEU A 94 -2.89 6.23 -11.33
C LEU A 94 -3.72 7.49 -11.61
N ASP A 95 -3.75 7.88 -12.87
CA ASP A 95 -4.66 8.93 -13.35
C ASP A 95 -6.10 8.39 -13.48
N LYS A 96 -7.05 9.26 -13.86
CA LYS A 96 -8.46 8.88 -14.08
C LYS A 96 -8.67 7.83 -15.20
N HIS A 97 -7.67 7.57 -16.00
CA HIS A 97 -7.68 6.56 -17.07
C HIS A 97 -6.92 5.29 -16.66
N GLN A 98 -6.60 5.15 -15.36
CA GLN A 98 -5.82 4.03 -14.81
C GLN A 98 -4.43 3.89 -15.45
N GLN A 99 -3.83 5.03 -15.84
CA GLN A 99 -2.47 5.09 -16.37
C GLN A 99 -1.51 5.60 -15.28
N PRO A 100 -0.23 5.16 -15.28
CA PRO A 100 0.76 5.64 -14.33
C PRO A 100 0.93 7.17 -14.38
N ASP A 101 0.67 7.85 -13.27
CA ASP A 101 1.05 9.26 -13.11
C ASP A 101 2.44 9.34 -12.45
N ILE A 102 3.43 9.53 -13.31
CA ILE A 102 4.84 9.66 -12.91
C ILE A 102 5.30 11.11 -12.77
N SER A 103 4.37 12.07 -12.75
CA SER A 103 4.69 13.50 -12.65
C SER A 103 5.52 13.82 -11.40
N TYR A 104 5.16 13.24 -10.24
CA TYR A 104 5.90 13.45 -9.00
C TYR A 104 7.34 12.94 -9.09
N VAL A 105 7.57 11.77 -9.69
CA VAL A 105 8.92 11.23 -9.91
C VAL A 105 9.71 12.12 -10.84
N ARG A 106 9.12 12.52 -11.97
CA ARG A 106 9.74 13.42 -12.95
C ARG A 106 10.11 14.74 -12.33
N ASP A 107 9.17 15.42 -11.65
CA ASP A 107 9.36 16.76 -11.13
C ASP A 107 10.38 16.78 -9.98
N SER A 108 10.37 15.74 -9.12
CA SER A 108 11.39 15.56 -8.09
C SER A 108 12.77 15.31 -8.70
N THR A 109 12.86 14.51 -9.76
CA THR A 109 14.10 14.23 -10.46
C THR A 109 14.66 15.51 -11.11
N ILE A 110 13.80 16.36 -11.71
CA ILE A 110 14.19 17.68 -12.25
C ILE A 110 14.72 18.60 -11.13
N ALA A 111 14.06 18.61 -9.97
CA ALA A 111 14.53 19.42 -8.85
C ALA A 111 15.90 18.94 -8.33
N ILE A 112 16.11 17.64 -8.23
CA ILE A 112 17.39 17.04 -7.82
C ILE A 112 18.49 17.32 -8.85
N SER A 113 18.20 17.18 -10.14
CA SER A 113 19.19 17.30 -11.22
C SER A 113 19.92 18.65 -11.21
N LYS A 114 19.21 19.75 -10.90
CA LYS A 114 19.75 21.12 -10.88
C LYS A 114 20.85 21.32 -9.84
N HIS A 115 20.92 20.47 -8.82
CA HIS A 115 21.81 20.61 -7.67
C HIS A 115 22.63 19.34 -7.42
N LEU A 116 22.59 18.39 -8.35
CA LEU A 116 23.33 17.14 -8.25
C LEU A 116 24.85 17.42 -8.32
N LYS A 117 25.61 16.84 -7.42
CA LYS A 117 27.09 16.93 -7.42
C LYS A 117 27.74 15.61 -7.85
N PRO A 118 28.97 15.64 -8.36
CA PRO A 118 29.73 14.42 -8.64
C PRO A 118 29.87 13.53 -7.42
N GLY A 119 29.79 12.22 -7.62
CA GLY A 119 29.88 11.19 -6.61
C GLY A 119 28.58 10.90 -5.85
N THR A 120 27.47 11.57 -6.19
CA THR A 120 26.17 11.33 -5.56
C THR A 120 25.56 10.02 -6.07
N MET A 121 24.94 9.26 -5.16
CA MET A 121 24.10 8.11 -5.46
C MET A 121 22.63 8.55 -5.46
N VAL A 122 21.90 8.32 -6.53
CA VAL A 122 20.46 8.56 -6.63
C VAL A 122 19.75 7.21 -6.75
N VAL A 123 18.75 6.97 -5.93
CA VAL A 123 18.00 5.72 -5.91
C VAL A 123 16.51 6.01 -5.95
N LEU A 124 15.82 5.45 -6.93
CA LEU A 124 14.35 5.46 -6.93
C LEU A 124 13.85 4.34 -6.01
N GLU A 125 13.00 4.68 -5.04
CA GLU A 125 12.31 3.72 -4.17
C GLU A 125 10.80 3.68 -4.42
N SER A 126 10.26 4.70 -5.10
CA SER A 126 8.85 4.72 -5.51
C SER A 126 8.54 3.58 -6.46
N THR A 127 7.42 2.88 -6.23
CA THR A 127 6.96 1.84 -7.15
C THR A 127 6.59 2.43 -8.50
N THR A 128 7.05 1.79 -9.59
CA THR A 128 6.83 2.24 -10.96
C THR A 128 6.95 1.07 -11.94
N TYR A 129 6.75 1.32 -13.24
CA TYR A 129 6.92 0.31 -14.28
C TYR A 129 8.41 0.04 -14.60
N PRO A 130 8.76 -1.17 -15.02
CA PRO A 130 10.12 -1.51 -15.42
C PRO A 130 10.65 -0.61 -16.54
N GLY A 131 11.86 -0.09 -16.35
CA GLY A 131 12.54 0.84 -17.25
C GLY A 131 12.50 2.31 -16.80
N THR A 132 11.69 2.68 -15.81
CA THR A 132 11.55 4.09 -15.36
C THR A 132 12.89 4.69 -14.95
N THR A 133 13.73 3.96 -14.24
CA THR A 133 15.04 4.46 -13.79
C THR A 133 15.96 4.79 -14.95
N GLU A 134 16.00 3.94 -15.97
CA GLU A 134 16.89 4.11 -17.11
C GLU A 134 16.31 5.04 -18.18
N GLU A 135 15.01 4.93 -18.47
CA GLU A 135 14.36 5.64 -19.59
C GLU A 135 13.90 7.06 -19.21
N LEU A 136 13.54 7.29 -17.95
CA LEU A 136 13.04 8.58 -17.49
C LEU A 136 14.03 9.31 -16.57
N ILE A 137 14.48 8.67 -15.48
CA ILE A 137 15.27 9.35 -14.45
C ILE A 137 16.67 9.67 -14.95
N ARG A 138 17.34 8.72 -15.57
CA ARG A 138 18.69 8.91 -16.08
C ARG A 138 18.81 10.10 -17.02
N PRO A 139 18.01 10.23 -18.11
CA PRO A 139 18.11 11.37 -19.02
C PRO A 139 17.89 12.70 -18.33
N ILE A 140 16.91 12.79 -17.41
CA ILE A 140 16.62 14.03 -16.66
C ILE A 140 17.79 14.42 -15.77
N LEU A 141 18.41 13.47 -15.08
CA LEU A 141 19.57 13.75 -14.23
C LEU A 141 20.78 14.19 -15.06
N GLU A 142 21.07 13.52 -16.17
CA GLU A 142 22.18 13.84 -17.07
C GLU A 142 21.98 15.22 -17.73
N GLU A 143 20.79 15.52 -18.25
CA GLU A 143 20.49 16.79 -18.90
C GLU A 143 20.51 17.97 -17.89
N GLY A 144 19.89 17.80 -16.72
CA GLY A 144 19.76 18.86 -15.75
C GLY A 144 21.05 19.19 -14.98
N SER A 145 21.93 18.21 -14.79
CA SER A 145 23.20 18.37 -14.07
C SER A 145 24.42 18.56 -14.96
N GLY A 146 24.34 18.10 -16.21
CA GLY A 146 25.50 18.00 -17.11
C GLY A 146 26.48 16.88 -16.74
N LEU A 147 26.14 16.04 -15.76
CA LEU A 147 26.93 14.88 -15.30
C LEU A 147 26.52 13.61 -16.03
N LYS A 148 27.41 12.60 -16.06
CA LYS A 148 27.15 11.32 -16.69
C LYS A 148 26.93 10.21 -15.67
N CYS A 149 25.88 9.46 -15.86
CA CYS A 149 25.57 8.28 -15.05
C CYS A 149 26.62 7.17 -15.24
N GLY A 150 27.11 6.61 -14.14
CA GLY A 150 28.16 5.61 -14.12
C GLY A 150 29.60 6.14 -14.17
N GLU A 151 29.78 7.42 -14.54
CA GLU A 151 31.07 8.11 -14.51
C GLU A 151 31.11 9.14 -13.37
N ASP A 152 30.16 10.07 -13.34
CA ASP A 152 30.13 11.18 -12.40
C ASP A 152 29.17 10.94 -11.23
N PHE A 153 28.09 10.18 -11.43
CA PHE A 153 27.14 9.82 -10.37
C PHE A 153 26.60 8.40 -10.57
N TYR A 154 26.03 7.85 -9.52
CA TYR A 154 25.45 6.50 -9.51
C TYR A 154 23.93 6.57 -9.50
N LEU A 155 23.27 5.68 -10.22
CA LEU A 155 21.81 5.60 -10.31
C LEU A 155 21.32 4.16 -10.14
N GLY A 156 20.35 3.96 -9.28
CA GLY A 156 19.76 2.65 -9.03
C GLY A 156 18.29 2.71 -8.65
N PHE A 157 17.74 1.52 -8.48
CA PHE A 157 16.39 1.28 -7.98
C PHE A 157 16.44 0.30 -6.81
N SER A 158 15.65 0.58 -5.78
CA SER A 158 15.49 -0.33 -4.65
C SER A 158 14.06 -0.22 -4.11
N PRO A 159 13.17 -1.20 -4.38
CA PRO A 159 11.77 -1.10 -4.02
C PRO A 159 11.56 -1.09 -2.51
N GLU A 160 10.54 -0.36 -2.05
CA GLU A 160 10.01 -0.54 -0.71
C GLU A 160 9.12 -1.79 -0.66
N ARG A 161 9.36 -2.66 0.32
CA ARG A 161 8.70 -3.97 0.46
C ARG A 161 7.95 -4.12 1.78
N VAL A 162 7.92 -3.09 2.62
CA VAL A 162 7.24 -3.12 3.91
C VAL A 162 5.73 -3.26 3.73
N ASP A 163 5.12 -4.09 4.59
CA ASP A 163 3.68 -4.25 4.72
C ASP A 163 3.19 -3.44 5.92
N PRO A 164 2.52 -2.29 5.72
CA PRO A 164 2.05 -1.45 6.81
C PRO A 164 1.23 -2.22 7.84
N GLY A 165 1.52 -1.97 9.13
CA GLY A 165 0.90 -2.68 10.25
C GLY A 165 1.44 -4.08 10.50
N ASN A 166 2.49 -4.54 9.80
CA ASN A 166 3.16 -5.80 10.09
C ASN A 166 3.95 -5.69 11.41
N LEU A 167 3.68 -6.62 12.33
CA LEU A 167 4.30 -6.58 13.67
C LEU A 167 5.71 -7.19 13.69
N ILE A 168 6.05 -8.03 12.70
CA ILE A 168 7.31 -8.78 12.62
C ILE A 168 8.29 -8.10 11.67
N TYR A 169 7.86 -7.82 10.44
CA TYR A 169 8.67 -7.23 9.40
C TYR A 169 8.44 -5.72 9.31
N LYS A 170 9.50 -4.96 9.54
CA LYS A 170 9.53 -3.49 9.49
C LYS A 170 10.57 -3.04 8.44
N THR A 171 10.70 -1.74 8.23
CA THR A 171 11.69 -1.18 7.28
C THR A 171 13.10 -1.68 7.56
N SER A 172 13.50 -1.79 8.83
CA SER A 172 14.85 -2.18 9.21
C SER A 172 15.18 -3.66 8.94
N ASN A 173 14.23 -4.58 9.04
CA ASN A 173 14.49 -6.02 8.95
C ASN A 173 13.84 -6.72 7.75
N THR A 174 13.16 -6.00 6.89
CA THR A 174 12.64 -6.54 5.63
C THR A 174 13.76 -6.66 4.60
N PRO A 175 14.02 -7.85 4.02
CA PRO A 175 15.03 -8.01 2.97
C PRO A 175 14.80 -7.05 1.81
N LYS A 176 15.86 -6.42 1.30
CA LYS A 176 15.78 -5.41 0.25
C LYS A 176 16.45 -5.90 -1.05
N VAL A 177 15.95 -5.43 -2.19
CA VAL A 177 16.53 -5.71 -3.51
C VAL A 177 17.15 -4.42 -4.03
N VAL A 178 18.33 -4.51 -4.66
CA VAL A 178 19.03 -3.37 -5.26
C VAL A 178 19.49 -3.73 -6.66
N GLY A 179 19.08 -2.93 -7.63
CA GLY A 179 19.60 -2.95 -9.00
C GLY A 179 20.06 -1.56 -9.40
N ALA A 180 21.25 -1.43 -9.98
CA ALA A 180 21.76 -0.14 -10.41
C ALA A 180 22.40 -0.21 -11.81
N ILE A 181 22.69 0.96 -12.39
CA ILE A 181 23.33 1.07 -13.70
C ILE A 181 24.84 0.83 -13.53
N GLY A 182 25.25 -0.40 -13.77
CA GLY A 182 26.64 -0.87 -13.63
C GLY A 182 26.89 -1.59 -12.30
N ALA A 183 27.85 -2.52 -12.34
CA ALA A 183 28.17 -3.38 -11.19
C ALA A 183 28.70 -2.58 -9.99
N ASP A 184 29.57 -1.60 -10.23
CA ASP A 184 30.12 -0.75 -9.17
C ASP A 184 29.05 0.08 -8.48
N ALA A 185 28.09 0.62 -9.25
CA ALA A 185 26.94 1.34 -8.70
C ALA A 185 26.08 0.43 -7.84
N THR A 186 25.80 -0.80 -8.33
CA THR A 186 25.02 -1.79 -7.59
C THR A 186 25.67 -2.15 -6.27
N GLU A 187 26.98 -2.39 -6.26
CA GLU A 187 27.69 -2.74 -5.02
C GLU A 187 27.72 -1.58 -4.03
N VAL A 188 28.06 -0.36 -4.48
CA VAL A 188 28.17 0.80 -3.58
C VAL A 188 26.80 1.17 -2.98
N ILE A 189 25.74 1.17 -3.78
CA ILE A 189 24.37 1.41 -3.29
C ILE A 189 23.94 0.31 -2.32
N SER A 190 24.25 -0.95 -2.63
CA SER A 190 23.95 -2.08 -1.74
C SER A 190 24.68 -1.97 -0.39
N MET A 191 25.92 -1.48 -0.38
CA MET A 191 26.67 -1.23 0.86
C MET A 191 25.99 -0.17 1.73
N VAL A 192 25.37 0.87 1.13
CA VAL A 192 24.58 1.85 1.87
C VAL A 192 23.41 1.16 2.57
N TYR A 193 22.63 0.36 1.84
CA TYR A 193 21.48 -0.35 2.43
C TYR A 193 21.93 -1.36 3.51
N ARG A 194 22.98 -2.15 3.28
CA ARG A 194 23.53 -3.06 4.30
C ARG A 194 24.01 -2.34 5.57
N SER A 195 24.31 -1.05 5.49
CA SER A 195 24.75 -0.27 6.66
C SER A 195 23.60 0.29 7.51
N ILE A 196 22.36 0.21 7.01
CA ILE A 196 21.16 0.73 7.66
C ILE A 196 20.07 -0.32 7.87
N LEU A 197 20.23 -1.54 7.40
CA LEU A 197 19.24 -2.61 7.50
C LEU A 197 19.84 -3.82 8.25
N ASP A 198 19.00 -4.44 9.07
CA ASP A 198 19.28 -5.73 9.70
C ASP A 198 18.94 -6.91 8.77
N GLY A 199 18.12 -6.65 7.73
CA GLY A 199 17.73 -7.64 6.73
C GLY A 199 18.75 -7.80 5.60
N ASP A 200 18.65 -8.91 4.88
CA ASP A 200 19.50 -9.19 3.72
C ASP A 200 19.28 -8.19 2.58
N VAL A 201 20.34 -7.84 1.87
CA VAL A 201 20.30 -7.04 0.66
C VAL A 201 20.73 -7.88 -0.54
N THR A 202 19.76 -8.21 -1.39
CA THR A 202 19.96 -8.96 -2.63
C THR A 202 20.27 -8.00 -3.77
N THR A 203 21.35 -8.24 -4.50
CA THR A 203 21.69 -7.47 -5.70
C THR A 203 21.16 -8.13 -6.95
N VAL A 204 20.69 -7.33 -7.90
CA VAL A 204 20.26 -7.79 -9.23
C VAL A 204 20.98 -7.04 -10.33
N SER A 205 20.91 -7.55 -11.56
CA SER A 205 21.75 -7.13 -12.69
C SER A 205 21.47 -5.72 -13.24
N SER A 206 20.25 -5.18 -12.98
CA SER A 206 19.88 -3.85 -13.47
C SER A 206 18.72 -3.25 -12.65
N PRO A 207 18.48 -1.93 -12.76
CA PRO A 207 17.28 -1.31 -12.17
C PRO A 207 15.99 -1.95 -12.68
N ALA A 208 15.89 -2.25 -13.98
CA ALA A 208 14.71 -2.83 -14.60
C ALA A 208 14.33 -4.20 -13.99
N VAL A 209 15.32 -5.00 -13.60
CA VAL A 209 15.08 -6.29 -12.90
C VAL A 209 14.50 -6.05 -11.51
N ALA A 210 15.01 -5.08 -10.76
CA ALA A 210 14.49 -4.73 -9.43
C ALA A 210 13.08 -4.09 -9.50
N GLU A 211 12.83 -3.26 -10.51
CA GLU A 211 11.51 -2.70 -10.80
C GLU A 211 10.51 -3.81 -11.14
N MET A 212 10.89 -4.75 -11.99
CA MET A 212 10.03 -5.88 -12.37
C MET A 212 9.78 -6.84 -11.21
N GLU A 213 10.75 -7.05 -10.33
CA GLU A 213 10.60 -7.88 -9.13
C GLU A 213 9.46 -7.35 -8.24
N LYS A 214 9.45 -6.05 -7.96
CA LYS A 214 8.40 -5.41 -7.17
C LYS A 214 7.03 -5.57 -7.79
N ILE A 215 6.92 -5.33 -9.09
CA ILE A 215 5.66 -5.49 -9.82
C ILE A 215 5.21 -6.96 -9.83
N LEU A 216 6.16 -7.90 -9.99
CA LEU A 216 5.84 -9.34 -9.94
C LEU A 216 5.25 -9.76 -8.59
N GLU A 217 5.83 -9.32 -7.46
CA GLU A 217 5.31 -9.65 -6.12
C GLU A 217 3.84 -9.23 -5.96
N ASN A 218 3.51 -8.00 -6.33
CA ASN A 218 2.16 -7.47 -6.16
C ASN A 218 1.19 -8.02 -7.22
N THR A 219 1.65 -8.23 -8.46
CA THR A 219 0.86 -8.89 -9.51
C THR A 219 0.54 -10.34 -9.14
N TYR A 220 1.51 -11.08 -8.59
CA TYR A 220 1.29 -12.44 -8.08
C TYR A 220 0.16 -12.48 -7.05
N ARG A 221 0.17 -11.53 -6.10
CA ARG A 221 -0.91 -11.43 -5.10
C ARG A 221 -2.25 -11.08 -5.75
N ASN A 222 -2.28 -10.10 -6.66
CA ASN A 222 -3.48 -9.69 -7.37
C ASN A 222 -4.12 -10.85 -8.15
N VAL A 223 -3.33 -11.57 -8.95
CA VAL A 223 -3.81 -12.70 -9.77
C VAL A 223 -4.35 -13.83 -8.91
N ASN A 224 -3.65 -14.19 -7.84
CA ASN A 224 -4.11 -15.26 -6.96
C ASN A 224 -5.37 -14.89 -6.17
N ILE A 225 -5.50 -13.63 -5.73
CA ILE A 225 -6.74 -13.17 -5.10
C ILE A 225 -7.88 -13.14 -6.13
N GLY A 226 -7.62 -12.69 -7.36
CA GLY A 226 -8.59 -12.73 -8.46
C GLY A 226 -9.10 -14.14 -8.73
N LEU A 227 -8.19 -15.12 -8.80
CA LEU A 227 -8.56 -16.53 -8.93
C LEU A 227 -9.48 -16.99 -7.78
N ILE A 228 -9.14 -16.66 -6.53
CA ILE A 228 -9.93 -17.07 -5.38
C ILE A 228 -11.28 -16.34 -5.34
N ASN A 229 -11.35 -15.07 -5.74
CA ASN A 229 -12.61 -14.34 -5.87
C ASN A 229 -13.51 -14.95 -6.97
N GLU A 230 -12.95 -15.31 -8.12
CA GLU A 230 -13.69 -16.02 -9.17
C GLU A 230 -14.23 -17.38 -8.67
N LEU A 231 -13.39 -18.14 -7.98
CA LEU A 231 -13.81 -19.43 -7.38
C LEU A 231 -14.85 -19.23 -6.28
N ALA A 232 -14.82 -18.16 -5.49
CA ALA A 232 -15.86 -17.84 -4.52
C ALA A 232 -17.22 -17.61 -5.20
N ILE A 233 -17.22 -16.89 -6.32
CA ILE A 233 -18.44 -16.69 -7.13
C ILE A 233 -18.97 -18.03 -7.66
N LEU A 234 -18.08 -18.87 -8.21
CA LEU A 234 -18.43 -20.20 -8.72
C LEU A 234 -18.94 -21.12 -7.62
N CYS A 235 -18.21 -21.23 -6.51
CA CYS A 235 -18.57 -22.07 -5.36
C CYS A 235 -19.93 -21.67 -4.78
N ASN A 236 -20.23 -20.37 -4.70
CA ASN A 236 -21.55 -19.90 -4.29
C ASN A 236 -22.68 -20.42 -5.20
N LYS A 237 -22.47 -20.43 -6.54
CA LYS A 237 -23.42 -21.02 -7.50
C LYS A 237 -23.57 -22.54 -7.36
N MET A 238 -22.51 -23.21 -6.92
CA MET A 238 -22.48 -24.66 -6.70
C MET A 238 -22.92 -25.07 -5.29
N HIS A 239 -23.23 -24.12 -4.42
CA HIS A 239 -23.53 -24.34 -3.00
C HIS A 239 -22.36 -25.01 -2.24
N ILE A 240 -21.12 -24.63 -2.55
CA ILE A 240 -19.89 -25.07 -1.90
C ILE A 240 -19.34 -23.90 -1.08
N ASP A 241 -18.87 -24.18 0.13
CA ASP A 241 -18.19 -23.20 0.96
C ASP A 241 -16.72 -23.06 0.52
N ILE A 242 -16.37 -21.93 -0.11
CA ILE A 242 -15.01 -21.65 -0.58
C ILE A 242 -14.01 -21.60 0.58
N TRP A 243 -14.40 -21.16 1.77
CA TRP A 243 -13.52 -21.07 2.93
C TRP A 243 -13.10 -22.45 3.42
N GLU A 244 -14.03 -23.42 3.43
CA GLU A 244 -13.73 -24.81 3.73
C GLU A 244 -12.78 -25.43 2.67
N VAL A 245 -13.01 -25.12 1.40
CA VAL A 245 -12.11 -25.57 0.31
C VAL A 245 -10.70 -25.03 0.51
N ILE A 246 -10.53 -23.74 0.84
CA ILE A 246 -9.22 -23.14 1.09
C ILE A 246 -8.58 -23.76 2.34
N ASP A 247 -9.35 -23.95 3.43
CA ASP A 247 -8.87 -24.57 4.66
C ASP A 247 -8.37 -25.99 4.42
N ALA A 248 -9.07 -26.75 3.59
CA ALA A 248 -8.62 -28.09 3.19
C ALA A 248 -7.36 -28.04 2.30
N ALA A 249 -7.34 -27.15 1.30
CA ALA A 249 -6.22 -27.04 0.36
C ALA A 249 -4.91 -26.62 1.04
N LYS A 250 -4.95 -25.72 2.04
CA LYS A 250 -3.76 -25.24 2.77
C LYS A 250 -3.13 -26.28 3.69
N THR A 251 -3.79 -27.42 3.93
CA THR A 251 -3.18 -28.54 4.66
C THR A 251 -2.05 -29.19 3.88
N LYS A 252 -2.01 -28.98 2.55
CA LYS A 252 -0.93 -29.46 1.71
C LYS A 252 0.32 -28.59 1.93
N PRO A 253 1.46 -29.16 2.35
CA PRO A 253 2.63 -28.39 2.77
C PRO A 253 3.45 -27.81 1.60
N TYR A 254 3.09 -28.09 0.34
CA TYR A 254 3.80 -27.63 -0.86
C TYR A 254 2.83 -27.40 -2.02
N GLY A 255 3.21 -26.53 -2.97
CA GLY A 255 2.48 -26.30 -4.21
C GLY A 255 1.12 -25.61 -4.05
N PHE A 256 0.82 -25.07 -2.87
CA PHE A 256 -0.36 -24.26 -2.60
C PHE A 256 -0.02 -23.18 -1.56
N GLN A 257 -0.31 -21.95 -1.91
CA GLN A 257 -0.30 -20.82 -0.98
C GLN A 257 -1.74 -20.31 -0.84
N ALA A 258 -2.23 -20.21 0.39
CA ALA A 258 -3.59 -19.78 0.64
C ALA A 258 -3.75 -18.28 0.37
N PHE A 259 -4.72 -17.95 -0.47
CA PHE A 259 -5.31 -16.61 -0.63
C PHE A 259 -6.78 -16.69 -0.27
N TYR A 260 -7.38 -15.58 0.11
CA TYR A 260 -8.73 -15.54 0.61
C TYR A 260 -9.61 -14.59 -0.20
N PRO A 261 -10.89 -14.90 -0.40
CA PRO A 261 -11.81 -14.00 -1.08
C PRO A 261 -12.12 -12.78 -0.22
N GLY A 262 -12.68 -11.77 -0.85
CA GLY A 262 -13.12 -10.56 -0.17
C GLY A 262 -13.98 -9.67 -1.05
N PRO A 263 -14.49 -8.57 -0.50
CA PRO A 263 -15.37 -7.64 -1.22
C PRO A 263 -14.62 -6.76 -2.23
N GLY A 264 -13.40 -7.10 -2.57
CA GLY A 264 -12.50 -6.39 -3.47
C GLY A 264 -11.09 -6.30 -2.91
N LEU A 265 -10.19 -5.64 -3.65
CA LEU A 265 -8.82 -5.36 -3.24
C LEU A 265 -8.70 -3.95 -2.70
N GLY A 266 -7.90 -3.80 -1.64
CA GLY A 266 -7.56 -2.51 -1.05
C GLY A 266 -6.07 -2.31 -0.89
N GLY A 267 -5.70 -1.09 -0.49
CA GLY A 267 -4.31 -0.65 -0.34
C GLY A 267 -3.72 -0.09 -1.62
N HIS A 268 -2.52 0.51 -1.49
CA HIS A 268 -1.91 1.25 -2.60
C HIS A 268 -1.19 0.38 -3.64
N CYS A 269 -0.76 -0.84 -3.29
CA CYS A 269 0.13 -1.60 -4.15
C CYS A 269 -0.62 -2.66 -4.98
N ILE A 270 -1.33 -3.57 -4.31
CA ILE A 270 -1.91 -4.75 -4.98
C ILE A 270 -2.94 -4.37 -6.06
N PRO A 271 -3.84 -3.39 -5.86
CA PRO A 271 -4.77 -2.99 -6.91
C PRO A 271 -4.12 -2.13 -8.02
N LEU A 272 -3.02 -1.42 -7.75
CA LEU A 272 -2.46 -0.43 -8.69
C LEU A 272 -1.29 -0.95 -9.52
N ASP A 273 -0.35 -1.70 -8.92
CA ASP A 273 0.88 -2.12 -9.58
C ASP A 273 0.67 -2.96 -10.85
N PRO A 274 -0.35 -3.84 -10.94
CA PRO A 274 -0.62 -4.56 -12.19
C PRO A 274 -0.97 -3.64 -13.37
N TYR A 275 -1.59 -2.47 -13.12
CA TYR A 275 -1.87 -1.49 -14.16
C TYR A 275 -0.59 -0.90 -14.76
N TYR A 276 0.46 -0.68 -13.94
CA TYR A 276 1.76 -0.25 -14.42
C TYR A 276 2.33 -1.23 -15.45
N LEU A 277 2.25 -2.52 -15.16
CA LEU A 277 2.77 -3.55 -16.04
C LEU A 277 1.93 -3.69 -17.31
N SER A 278 0.60 -3.68 -17.20
CA SER A 278 -0.30 -3.72 -18.38
C SER A 278 -0.12 -2.49 -19.27
N TRP A 279 0.11 -1.33 -18.70
CA TRP A 279 0.40 -0.12 -19.46
C TRP A 279 1.74 -0.21 -20.19
N LYS A 280 2.81 -0.60 -19.50
CA LYS A 280 4.17 -0.73 -20.08
C LYS A 280 4.24 -1.82 -21.15
N ALA A 281 3.54 -2.93 -20.97
CA ALA A 281 3.53 -4.05 -21.92
C ALA A 281 3.07 -3.65 -23.33
N ARG A 282 2.21 -2.63 -23.44
CA ARG A 282 1.71 -2.12 -24.73
C ARG A 282 2.83 -1.55 -25.61
N GLU A 283 3.90 -0.99 -25.03
CA GLU A 283 5.07 -0.50 -25.77
C GLU A 283 5.78 -1.64 -26.49
N TYR A 284 5.66 -2.87 -25.97
CA TYR A 284 6.23 -4.09 -26.55
C TYR A 284 5.23 -4.87 -27.42
N GLY A 285 4.07 -4.28 -27.73
CA GLY A 285 3.01 -4.96 -28.45
C GLY A 285 2.43 -6.17 -27.72
N PHE A 286 2.56 -6.22 -26.39
CA PHE A 286 2.12 -7.34 -25.56
C PHE A 286 0.87 -7.01 -24.77
N HIS A 287 -0.04 -7.99 -24.68
CA HIS A 287 -1.29 -7.89 -23.93
C HIS A 287 -1.27 -8.84 -22.73
N THR A 288 -1.41 -8.29 -21.54
CA THR A 288 -1.31 -9.02 -20.27
C THR A 288 -2.62 -9.67 -19.86
N SER A 289 -3.12 -10.64 -20.65
CA SER A 289 -4.47 -11.19 -20.55
C SER A 289 -4.83 -11.71 -19.16
N MET A 290 -3.93 -12.47 -18.50
CA MET A 290 -4.20 -13.01 -17.16
C MET A 290 -4.28 -11.90 -16.11
N ILE A 291 -3.43 -10.91 -16.20
CA ILE A 291 -3.39 -9.79 -15.27
C ILE A 291 -4.67 -8.97 -15.41
N GLU A 292 -5.04 -8.60 -16.63
CA GLU A 292 -6.23 -7.82 -16.91
C GLU A 292 -7.51 -8.57 -16.51
N ALA A 293 -7.59 -9.89 -16.77
CA ALA A 293 -8.70 -10.71 -16.32
C ALA A 293 -8.82 -10.72 -14.79
N SER A 294 -7.71 -10.86 -14.08
CA SER A 294 -7.73 -10.87 -12.60
C SER A 294 -8.14 -9.52 -12.03
N MET A 295 -7.67 -8.41 -12.63
CA MET A 295 -8.09 -7.06 -12.23
C MET A 295 -9.60 -6.86 -12.41
N MET A 296 -10.16 -7.27 -13.55
CA MET A 296 -11.62 -7.22 -13.81
C MET A 296 -12.42 -8.01 -12.77
N VAL A 297 -11.97 -9.20 -12.39
CA VAL A 297 -12.63 -10.01 -11.35
C VAL A 297 -12.59 -9.27 -10.01
N ASN A 298 -11.43 -8.79 -9.60
CA ASN A 298 -11.25 -8.10 -8.33
C ASN A 298 -12.07 -6.79 -8.25
N ASP A 299 -12.09 -6.02 -9.34
CA ASP A 299 -12.82 -4.74 -9.42
C ASP A 299 -14.35 -4.93 -9.39
N ARG A 300 -14.83 -6.11 -9.82
CA ARG A 300 -16.27 -6.45 -9.78
C ARG A 300 -16.73 -6.91 -8.38
N MET A 301 -15.85 -7.26 -7.48
CA MET A 301 -16.24 -7.84 -6.18
C MET A 301 -17.11 -6.92 -5.32
N PRO A 302 -16.95 -5.58 -5.30
CA PRO A 302 -17.88 -4.71 -4.57
C PRO A 302 -19.32 -4.84 -5.08
N GLU A 303 -19.53 -4.81 -6.41
CA GLU A 303 -20.83 -5.00 -7.04
C GLU A 303 -21.44 -6.38 -6.71
N TYR A 304 -20.65 -7.45 -6.86
CA TYR A 304 -21.05 -8.81 -6.51
C TYR A 304 -21.44 -8.93 -5.03
N THR A 305 -20.73 -8.25 -4.15
CA THR A 305 -21.03 -8.23 -2.71
C THR A 305 -22.40 -7.62 -2.45
N VAL A 306 -22.74 -6.52 -3.10
CA VAL A 306 -24.06 -5.89 -2.98
C VAL A 306 -25.16 -6.74 -3.62
N GLU A 307 -24.89 -7.41 -4.76
CA GLU A 307 -25.82 -8.39 -5.34
C GLU A 307 -26.14 -9.54 -4.34
N ARG A 308 -25.12 -10.03 -3.64
CA ARG A 308 -25.28 -11.07 -2.61
C ARG A 308 -26.10 -10.56 -1.42
N ALA A 309 -25.78 -9.36 -0.94
CA ALA A 309 -26.53 -8.68 0.13
C ALA A 309 -28.01 -8.55 -0.23
N GLY A 310 -28.32 -8.18 -1.49
CA GLY A 310 -29.69 -8.10 -1.99
C GLY A 310 -30.43 -9.44 -1.94
N LYS A 311 -29.75 -10.55 -2.25
CA LYS A 311 -30.33 -11.89 -2.13
C LYS A 311 -30.60 -12.29 -0.67
N ILE A 312 -29.72 -11.88 0.25
CA ILE A 312 -29.91 -12.07 1.70
C ILE A 312 -31.16 -11.31 2.15
N LEU A 313 -31.22 -10.02 1.88
CA LEU A 313 -32.37 -9.18 2.23
C LEU A 313 -33.68 -9.73 1.65
N ASN A 314 -33.67 -10.18 0.40
CA ASN A 314 -34.85 -10.72 -0.26
C ASN A 314 -35.40 -11.97 0.45
N ARG A 315 -34.54 -12.86 0.99
CA ARG A 315 -34.97 -13.98 1.82
C ARG A 315 -35.67 -13.54 3.12
N HIS A 316 -35.30 -12.37 3.61
CA HIS A 316 -35.93 -11.71 4.76
C HIS A 316 -37.10 -10.78 4.35
N LYS A 317 -37.57 -10.88 3.09
CA LYS A 317 -38.69 -10.09 2.54
C LYS A 317 -38.42 -8.58 2.54
N LYS A 318 -37.17 -8.18 2.35
CA LYS A 318 -36.71 -6.79 2.24
C LYS A 318 -36.05 -6.58 0.88
N ALA A 319 -36.19 -5.35 0.34
CA ALA A 319 -35.50 -4.93 -0.86
C ALA A 319 -34.22 -4.20 -0.48
N LEU A 320 -33.26 -4.10 -1.40
CA LEU A 320 -32.08 -3.23 -1.21
C LEU A 320 -32.51 -1.76 -1.03
N ASN A 321 -33.40 -1.29 -1.90
CA ASN A 321 -33.90 0.08 -1.83
C ASN A 321 -34.68 0.30 -0.51
N GLY A 322 -34.22 1.27 0.27
CA GLY A 322 -34.76 1.63 1.58
C GLY A 322 -34.33 0.73 2.74
N SER A 323 -33.47 -0.28 2.51
CA SER A 323 -32.88 -1.05 3.60
C SER A 323 -31.75 -0.30 4.28
N LYS A 324 -31.64 -0.47 5.59
CA LYS A 324 -30.54 0.04 6.43
C LYS A 324 -29.46 -1.02 6.56
N VAL A 325 -28.25 -0.71 6.13
CA VAL A 325 -27.11 -1.62 6.14
C VAL A 325 -26.02 -1.08 7.05
N LEU A 326 -25.62 -1.88 8.04
CA LEU A 326 -24.49 -1.59 8.90
C LEU A 326 -23.22 -2.21 8.34
N VAL A 327 -22.23 -1.39 7.97
CA VAL A 327 -20.94 -1.83 7.46
C VAL A 327 -19.93 -1.87 8.60
N LEU A 328 -19.35 -3.05 8.86
CA LEU A 328 -18.33 -3.25 9.86
C LEU A 328 -16.93 -3.26 9.20
N GLY A 329 -16.18 -2.19 9.44
CA GLY A 329 -14.84 -1.96 8.94
C GLY A 329 -14.77 -1.24 7.59
N VAL A 330 -14.15 -0.06 7.57
CA VAL A 330 -13.86 0.72 6.35
C VAL A 330 -12.38 0.85 6.07
N ALA A 331 -11.50 0.44 6.99
CA ALA A 331 -10.08 0.30 6.69
C ALA A 331 -9.85 -0.79 5.64
N TYR A 332 -8.82 -0.64 4.79
CA TYR A 332 -8.54 -1.65 3.76
C TYR A 332 -7.96 -2.96 4.34
N LYS A 333 -7.41 -2.91 5.54
CA LYS A 333 -6.78 -4.05 6.23
C LYS A 333 -7.18 -4.06 7.70
N GLN A 334 -7.13 -5.23 8.31
CA GLN A 334 -7.42 -5.46 9.72
C GLN A 334 -6.50 -4.64 10.64
N ASP A 335 -7.09 -4.01 11.65
CA ASP A 335 -6.42 -3.33 12.78
C ASP A 335 -5.48 -2.18 12.40
N ILE A 336 -5.77 -1.51 11.28
CA ILE A 336 -5.10 -0.27 10.86
C ILE A 336 -6.10 0.86 10.65
N ASP A 337 -5.63 2.08 10.61
CA ASP A 337 -6.41 3.31 10.41
C ASP A 337 -6.40 3.82 8.95
N ASP A 338 -5.88 3.02 8.01
CA ASP A 338 -5.78 3.40 6.59
C ASP A 338 -6.99 2.91 5.80
N TYR A 339 -7.78 3.84 5.30
CA TYR A 339 -8.97 3.59 4.49
C TYR A 339 -8.76 3.87 2.99
N ARG A 340 -7.58 4.31 2.59
CA ARG A 340 -7.30 4.66 1.18
C ARG A 340 -7.44 3.43 0.30
N GLU A 341 -8.09 3.60 -0.86
CA GLU A 341 -8.39 2.50 -1.79
C GLU A 341 -9.10 1.29 -1.12
N SER A 342 -9.86 1.55 -0.05
CA SER A 342 -10.58 0.47 0.62
C SER A 342 -11.75 -0.03 -0.22
N PRO A 343 -11.88 -1.35 -0.45
CA PRO A 343 -13.03 -1.91 -1.14
C PRO A 343 -14.34 -1.73 -0.36
N ALA A 344 -14.27 -1.53 0.95
CA ALA A 344 -15.46 -1.26 1.78
C ALA A 344 -16.15 0.05 1.37
N ILE A 345 -15.38 1.08 1.01
CA ILE A 345 -15.94 2.35 0.53
C ILE A 345 -16.66 2.14 -0.80
N ARG A 346 -16.07 1.37 -1.73
CA ARG A 346 -16.74 1.01 -2.99
C ARG A 346 -18.02 0.20 -2.75
N VAL A 347 -18.03 -0.69 -1.77
CA VAL A 347 -19.27 -1.42 -1.37
C VAL A 347 -20.34 -0.47 -0.86
N ILE A 348 -19.97 0.53 -0.05
CA ILE A 348 -20.90 1.57 0.43
C ILE A 348 -21.49 2.35 -0.76
N GLU A 349 -20.66 2.74 -1.72
CA GLU A 349 -21.12 3.43 -2.94
C GLU A 349 -22.10 2.57 -3.76
N GLU A 350 -21.79 1.28 -3.93
CA GLU A 350 -22.67 0.36 -4.62
C GLU A 350 -24.03 0.20 -3.90
N PHE A 351 -24.03 0.17 -2.55
CA PHE A 351 -25.28 0.20 -1.79
C PHE A 351 -26.09 1.47 -2.05
N HIS A 352 -25.42 2.64 -2.03
CA HIS A 352 -26.09 3.91 -2.31
C HIS A 352 -26.72 3.96 -3.70
N LYS A 353 -26.08 3.38 -4.73
CA LYS A 353 -26.63 3.27 -6.10
C LYS A 353 -27.92 2.45 -6.14
N THR A 354 -28.11 1.53 -5.20
CA THR A 354 -29.34 0.72 -5.10
C THR A 354 -30.44 1.36 -4.26
N GLY A 355 -30.17 2.52 -3.64
CA GLY A 355 -31.09 3.21 -2.74
C GLY A 355 -31.10 2.66 -1.32
N ALA A 356 -30.09 1.87 -0.92
CA ALA A 356 -29.88 1.46 0.46
C ALA A 356 -29.25 2.60 1.28
N GLU A 357 -29.61 2.68 2.56
CA GLU A 357 -29.00 3.58 3.53
C GLU A 357 -27.87 2.83 4.26
N THR A 358 -26.69 3.44 4.37
CA THR A 358 -25.55 2.80 5.04
C THR A 358 -25.08 3.63 6.24
N GLU A 359 -24.82 2.95 7.33
CA GLU A 359 -24.00 3.46 8.44
C GLU A 359 -22.76 2.54 8.57
N TYR A 360 -21.67 3.05 9.10
CA TYR A 360 -20.51 2.21 9.36
C TYR A 360 -19.97 2.35 10.78
N TYR A 361 -19.36 1.28 11.24
CA TYR A 361 -18.55 1.27 12.45
C TYR A 361 -17.17 0.72 12.15
N ASP A 362 -16.14 1.47 12.54
CA ASP A 362 -14.75 1.05 12.44
C ASP A 362 -13.98 1.58 13.67
N PRO A 363 -13.40 0.69 14.50
CA PRO A 363 -12.72 1.11 15.73
C PRO A 363 -11.42 1.88 15.51
N PHE A 364 -10.90 1.93 14.26
CA PHE A 364 -9.66 2.60 13.89
C PHE A 364 -9.89 3.80 12.96
N VAL A 365 -11.04 3.84 12.26
CA VAL A 365 -11.38 4.89 11.29
C VAL A 365 -12.70 5.56 11.70
N PRO A 366 -12.68 6.49 12.67
CA PRO A 366 -13.89 7.16 13.13
C PRO A 366 -14.51 8.07 12.07
N LYS A 367 -13.71 8.53 11.11
CA LYS A 367 -14.16 9.28 9.94
C LYS A 367 -13.25 9.05 8.76
N TYR A 368 -13.81 9.08 7.55
CA TYR A 368 -13.03 9.04 6.33
C TYR A 368 -13.45 10.15 5.36
N ARG A 369 -12.55 10.51 4.45
CA ARG A 369 -12.82 11.48 3.38
C ARG A 369 -12.84 10.77 2.04
N HIS A 370 -13.90 10.97 1.26
CA HIS A 370 -14.04 10.42 -0.07
C HIS A 370 -14.70 11.46 -1.00
N GLU A 371 -14.20 11.64 -2.21
CA GLU A 371 -14.65 12.65 -3.18
C GLU A 371 -14.85 14.07 -2.60
N GLY A 372 -13.96 14.44 -1.69
CA GLY A 372 -13.99 15.78 -1.06
C GLY A 372 -14.93 15.90 0.14
N GLN A 373 -15.77 14.91 0.41
CA GLN A 373 -16.72 14.89 1.53
C GLN A 373 -16.18 14.08 2.72
N TRP A 374 -16.59 14.45 3.93
CA TRP A 374 -16.31 13.70 5.15
C TRP A 374 -17.49 12.84 5.53
N PHE A 375 -17.22 11.58 5.85
CA PHE A 375 -18.16 10.59 6.35
C PHE A 375 -17.80 10.24 7.77
N GLN A 376 -18.80 10.28 8.67
CA GLN A 376 -18.62 10.00 10.08
C GLN A 376 -19.12 8.60 10.39
N GLY A 377 -18.31 7.80 11.08
CA GLY A 377 -18.70 6.50 11.62
C GLY A 377 -19.47 6.60 12.92
N LEU A 378 -20.09 5.52 13.29
CA LEU A 378 -20.75 5.37 14.60
C LEU A 378 -19.70 5.37 15.71
N GLU A 379 -20.01 6.03 16.82
CA GLU A 379 -19.11 6.13 17.98
C GLU A 379 -18.98 4.80 18.75
N ALA A 380 -20.06 4.02 18.76
CA ALA A 380 -20.10 2.74 19.46
C ALA A 380 -20.93 1.70 18.71
N LEU A 381 -20.53 0.44 18.82
CA LEU A 381 -21.29 -0.71 18.33
C LEU A 381 -22.03 -1.37 19.50
N THR A 382 -23.35 -1.16 19.57
CA THR A 382 -24.19 -1.73 20.62
C THR A 382 -25.26 -2.65 20.02
N PRO A 383 -25.89 -3.54 20.82
CA PRO A 383 -26.99 -4.37 20.35
C PRO A 383 -28.16 -3.57 19.75
N GLU A 384 -28.43 -2.37 20.28
CA GLU A 384 -29.50 -1.48 19.79
C GLU A 384 -29.14 -0.95 18.40
N VAL A 385 -27.91 -0.55 18.20
CA VAL A 385 -27.40 -0.12 16.88
C VAL A 385 -27.52 -1.27 15.87
N VAL A 386 -27.06 -2.46 16.21
CA VAL A 386 -27.15 -3.63 15.32
C VAL A 386 -28.62 -3.92 14.96
N LYS A 387 -29.52 -3.95 15.95
CA LYS A 387 -30.95 -4.24 15.76
C LYS A 387 -31.71 -3.16 14.97
N ALA A 388 -31.16 -1.95 14.88
CA ALA A 388 -31.76 -0.86 14.08
C ALA A 388 -31.54 -1.03 12.57
N HIS A 389 -30.72 -2.01 12.16
CA HIS A 389 -30.38 -2.28 10.77
C HIS A 389 -31.09 -3.54 10.22
N ASP A 390 -31.19 -3.62 8.91
CA ASP A 390 -31.78 -4.76 8.19
C ASP A 390 -30.76 -5.81 7.80
N LEU A 391 -29.50 -5.41 7.70
CA LEU A 391 -28.35 -6.24 7.35
C LEU A 391 -27.10 -5.69 8.00
N VAL A 392 -26.25 -6.58 8.51
CA VAL A 392 -24.87 -6.25 8.86
C VAL A 392 -23.95 -6.87 7.81
N ILE A 393 -22.97 -6.11 7.31
CA ILE A 393 -21.94 -6.62 6.41
C ILE A 393 -20.56 -6.42 7.03
N VAL A 394 -19.75 -7.48 7.07
CA VAL A 394 -18.37 -7.42 7.55
C VAL A 394 -17.44 -7.28 6.36
N THR A 395 -16.88 -6.10 6.18
CA THR A 395 -15.95 -5.78 5.08
C THR A 395 -14.49 -5.81 5.52
N THR A 396 -14.20 -5.53 6.81
CA THR A 396 -12.87 -5.64 7.40
C THR A 396 -12.94 -6.32 8.78
N ALA A 397 -12.05 -7.29 8.99
CA ALA A 397 -12.08 -8.19 10.15
C ALA A 397 -11.30 -7.62 11.36
N HIS A 398 -11.71 -6.48 11.94
CA HIS A 398 -11.04 -5.88 13.09
C HIS A 398 -11.17 -6.74 14.35
N THR A 399 -10.07 -6.92 15.08
CA THR A 399 -10.05 -7.72 16.33
C THR A 399 -10.81 -7.07 17.48
N LYS A 400 -10.99 -5.74 17.45
CA LYS A 400 -11.73 -4.98 18.49
C LYS A 400 -13.25 -5.05 18.35
N VAL A 401 -13.78 -5.70 17.31
CA VAL A 401 -15.23 -5.85 17.09
C VAL A 401 -15.73 -7.11 17.80
N ASP A 402 -16.78 -6.98 18.61
CA ASP A 402 -17.45 -8.12 19.25
C ASP A 402 -18.45 -8.77 18.27
N TYR A 403 -17.96 -9.68 17.44
CA TYR A 403 -18.79 -10.39 16.47
C TYR A 403 -19.79 -11.36 17.13
N GLU A 404 -19.51 -11.88 18.34
CA GLU A 404 -20.47 -12.71 19.07
C GLU A 404 -21.72 -11.90 19.42
N MET A 405 -21.55 -10.69 19.97
CA MET A 405 -22.65 -9.76 20.24
C MET A 405 -23.43 -9.43 18.97
N VAL A 406 -22.73 -9.12 17.87
CA VAL A 406 -23.38 -8.80 16.58
C VAL A 406 -24.28 -9.95 16.13
N CYS A 407 -23.77 -11.18 16.12
CA CYS A 407 -24.52 -12.36 15.68
C CYS A 407 -25.70 -12.69 16.58
N GLN A 408 -25.57 -12.47 17.91
CA GLN A 408 -26.66 -12.69 18.88
C GLN A 408 -27.85 -11.76 18.70
N CYS A 409 -27.67 -10.62 18.01
CA CYS A 409 -28.75 -9.68 17.75
C CYS A 409 -29.83 -10.20 16.78
N GLY A 410 -29.59 -11.31 16.07
CA GLY A 410 -30.53 -11.95 15.17
C GLY A 410 -30.77 -11.21 13.84
N VAL A 411 -30.04 -10.14 13.57
CA VAL A 411 -30.02 -9.46 12.26
C VAL A 411 -29.18 -10.30 11.29
N PRO A 412 -29.59 -10.43 10.02
CA PRO A 412 -28.74 -11.10 9.01
C PRO A 412 -27.33 -10.51 8.96
N VAL A 413 -26.31 -11.37 8.97
CA VAL A 413 -24.89 -10.98 8.87
C VAL A 413 -24.32 -11.55 7.59
N PHE A 414 -23.81 -10.69 6.73
CA PHE A 414 -23.02 -11.09 5.58
C PHE A 414 -21.53 -10.93 5.88
N ASP A 415 -20.87 -12.01 6.14
CA ASP A 415 -19.45 -12.03 6.54
C ASP A 415 -18.54 -12.24 5.33
N CYS A 416 -17.97 -11.16 4.79
CA CYS A 416 -17.07 -11.20 3.65
C CYS A 416 -15.63 -11.62 4.02
N LYS A 417 -15.34 -11.85 5.31
CA LYS A 417 -13.99 -12.15 5.82
C LYS A 417 -13.91 -13.46 6.61
N ASN A 418 -15.04 -14.16 6.75
CA ASN A 418 -15.16 -15.38 7.56
C ASN A 418 -14.66 -15.19 9.00
N VAL A 419 -14.79 -13.98 9.53
CA VAL A 419 -14.37 -13.65 10.90
C VAL A 419 -15.29 -14.29 11.94
N CYS A 420 -16.56 -14.53 11.56
CA CYS A 420 -17.54 -15.21 12.40
C CYS A 420 -17.41 -16.73 12.41
N LYS A 421 -16.32 -17.30 11.90
CA LYS A 421 -16.12 -18.78 11.81
C LYS A 421 -16.29 -19.50 13.15
N HIS A 422 -15.91 -18.88 14.26
CA HIS A 422 -15.91 -19.47 15.60
C HIS A 422 -17.00 -18.90 16.53
N VAL A 423 -17.91 -18.06 16.00
CA VAL A 423 -19.04 -17.54 16.73
C VAL A 423 -20.02 -18.69 17.04
N LYS A 424 -20.62 -18.69 18.24
CA LYS A 424 -21.54 -19.75 18.69
C LYS A 424 -22.89 -19.69 17.99
N HIS A 425 -23.42 -18.45 17.79
CA HIS A 425 -24.72 -18.20 17.15
C HIS A 425 -24.48 -17.89 15.68
N ARG A 426 -24.72 -18.88 14.79
CA ARG A 426 -24.40 -18.77 13.36
C ARG A 426 -25.62 -18.83 12.42
N GLU A 427 -26.82 -18.91 12.97
CA GLU A 427 -28.04 -19.19 12.21
C GLU A 427 -28.41 -18.05 11.23
N ASN A 428 -27.93 -16.84 11.52
CA ASN A 428 -28.14 -15.64 10.73
C ASN A 428 -26.92 -15.18 9.90
N ILE A 429 -25.87 -16.04 9.81
CA ILE A 429 -24.62 -15.69 9.12
C ILE A 429 -24.60 -16.33 7.73
N GLU A 430 -24.27 -15.53 6.74
CA GLU A 430 -23.84 -15.99 5.41
C GLU A 430 -22.42 -15.51 5.14
N VAL A 431 -21.62 -16.35 4.51
CA VAL A 431 -20.24 -16.00 4.10
C VAL A 431 -20.18 -15.71 2.60
N LEU A 432 -19.16 -14.93 2.21
CA LEU A 432 -18.89 -14.59 0.80
C LEU A 432 -18.53 -15.83 0.00
#